data_c7ccc2f67afb134663399f3e7eaaa70a
#
_entry.id   c7ccc2f67afb134663399f3e7eaaa70a
#
_cell.length_a   1.000
_cell.length_b   1.000
_cell.length_c   1.000
_cell.angle_alpha   90.00
_cell.angle_beta   90.00
_cell.angle_gamma   90.00
#
_symmetry.space_group_name_H-M   'P 1'
#
loop_
_entity.id
_entity.type
_entity.pdbx_description
1 polymer ?
#
loop_
_entity_poly.entity_id
_entity_poly.type
_entity_poly.pdbx_seq_one_letter_code
_entity_poly.pdbx_strand_id
1 'polypeptide(L)'
;GIFTTFALLFLIRKFMKKILAAALFFATTITSAQVITVAEQTSTFSTGQQPAIVTTCFNNNLKDVTNSWTTYMKSLKSKKVTAGKEETFTDNVLIKDWGNNPVDIYARFEENKSDNSVKVMVAFDLGGAYLSSTVDATKYGVAEQMVKNFAIETTKAPIQSQLKDAEKLLGKMESDRGSVEKDIKTLR
;
A
#
# COMPACT_ATOMS: atom_id res chain seq x y z
N GLY A 1 -42.82 -12.22 37.62
CA GLY A 1 -42.61 -11.14 36.64
C GLY A 1 -41.45 -10.15 36.97
N ILE A 2 -41.29 -9.70 38.23
CA ILE A 2 -40.31 -8.62 38.56
C ILE A 2 -38.87 -9.15 38.67
N PHE A 3 -38.67 -10.37 39.13
CA PHE A 3 -37.31 -10.97 39.28
C PHE A 3 -36.62 -11.27 37.94
N THR A 4 -37.37 -11.62 36.91
CA THR A 4 -36.84 -11.91 35.57
C THR A 4 -36.37 -10.65 34.85
N THR A 5 -37.03 -9.52 35.05
CA THR A 5 -36.65 -8.21 34.47
C THR A 5 -35.36 -7.65 35.11
N PHE A 6 -35.18 -7.85 36.42
CA PHE A 6 -33.95 -7.40 37.10
C PHE A 6 -32.71 -8.21 36.70
N ALA A 7 -32.83 -9.51 36.52
CA ALA A 7 -31.75 -10.38 36.04
C ALA A 7 -31.35 -10.05 34.60
N LEU A 8 -32.31 -9.74 33.74
CA LEU A 8 -32.07 -9.35 32.34
C LEU A 8 -31.35 -7.99 32.25
N LEU A 9 -31.76 -7.00 33.05
CA LEU A 9 -31.11 -5.70 33.14
C LEU A 9 -29.65 -5.80 33.63
N PHE A 10 -29.39 -6.69 34.59
CA PHE A 10 -28.06 -6.93 35.11
C PHE A 10 -27.14 -7.61 34.08
N LEU A 11 -27.66 -8.52 33.28
CA LEU A 11 -26.95 -9.19 32.18
C LEU A 11 -26.60 -8.20 31.07
N ILE A 12 -27.55 -7.38 30.65
CA ILE A 12 -27.36 -6.34 29.62
C ILE A 12 -26.27 -5.33 30.08
N ARG A 13 -26.30 -4.91 31.33
CA ARG A 13 -25.32 -3.98 31.90
C ARG A 13 -23.90 -4.57 31.97
N LYS A 14 -23.76 -5.88 32.26
CA LYS A 14 -22.48 -6.61 32.19
C LYS A 14 -21.97 -6.74 30.75
N PHE A 15 -22.85 -6.99 29.79
CA PHE A 15 -22.49 -7.13 28.40
C PHE A 15 -22.06 -5.80 27.79
N MET A 16 -22.77 -4.71 28.07
CA MET A 16 -22.40 -3.34 27.65
C MET A 16 -21.03 -2.91 28.21
N LYS A 17 -20.73 -3.23 29.49
CA LYS A 17 -19.39 -2.93 30.05
C LYS A 17 -18.26 -3.67 29.35
N LYS A 18 -18.49 -4.92 28.92
CA LYS A 18 -17.48 -5.69 28.16
C LYS A 18 -17.29 -5.14 26.76
N ILE A 19 -18.36 -4.71 26.08
CA ILE A 19 -18.30 -4.06 24.77
C ILE A 19 -17.58 -2.70 24.87
N LEU A 20 -17.88 -1.91 25.90
CA LEU A 20 -17.23 -0.61 26.13
C LEU A 20 -15.75 -0.79 26.46
N ALA A 21 -15.36 -1.80 27.24
CA ALA A 21 -13.98 -2.12 27.54
C ALA A 21 -13.22 -2.61 26.28
N ALA A 22 -13.86 -3.42 25.44
CA ALA A 22 -13.29 -3.85 24.16
C ALA A 22 -13.12 -2.68 23.19
N ALA A 23 -14.08 -1.76 23.12
CA ALA A 23 -13.99 -0.55 22.30
C ALA A 23 -12.87 0.40 22.77
N LEU A 24 -12.66 0.54 24.10
CA LEU A 24 -11.54 1.34 24.64
C LEU A 24 -10.18 0.68 24.36
N PHE A 25 -10.08 -0.65 24.32
CA PHE A 25 -8.83 -1.34 24.04
C PHE A 25 -8.41 -1.19 22.55
N PHE A 26 -9.37 -1.02 21.64
CA PHE A 26 -9.10 -0.72 20.23
C PHE A 26 -8.65 0.73 19.96
N ALA A 27 -8.92 1.66 20.87
CA ALA A 27 -8.62 3.08 20.69
C ALA A 27 -7.15 3.45 21.00
N THR A 28 -6.33 2.52 21.52
CA THR A 28 -4.93 2.78 21.91
C THR A 28 -3.89 2.28 20.94
N THR A 29 -4.28 1.85 19.73
CA THR A 29 -3.29 1.67 18.68
C THR A 29 -2.80 3.05 18.26
N ILE A 30 -1.64 3.46 18.80
CA ILE A 30 -0.90 4.61 18.29
C ILE A 30 -0.58 4.28 16.82
N THR A 31 -1.40 4.77 15.92
CA THR A 31 -1.08 4.76 14.50
C THR A 31 0.07 5.74 14.32
N SER A 32 1.30 5.26 14.40
CA SER A 32 2.43 6.00 13.86
C SER A 32 2.06 6.29 12.41
N ALA A 33 1.84 7.57 12.08
CA ALA A 33 1.59 7.97 10.72
C ALA A 33 2.81 7.54 9.90
N GLN A 34 2.64 6.50 9.08
CA GLN A 34 3.70 6.01 8.20
C GLN A 34 3.91 7.05 7.11
N VAL A 35 4.93 7.89 7.28
CA VAL A 35 5.27 8.92 6.31
C VAL A 35 6.10 8.26 5.21
N ILE A 36 5.57 8.28 3.98
CA ILE A 36 6.31 7.82 2.81
C ILE A 36 7.37 8.89 2.48
N THR A 37 8.61 8.52 2.72
CA THR A 37 9.80 9.33 2.38
C THR A 37 10.51 8.74 1.18
N VAL A 38 11.23 9.59 0.47
CA VAL A 38 12.11 9.21 -0.63
C VAL A 38 13.51 9.74 -0.31
N ALA A 39 14.52 8.92 -0.59
CA ALA A 39 15.91 9.31 -0.37
C ALA A 39 16.80 8.74 -1.48
N GLU A 40 17.87 9.47 -1.81
CA GLU A 40 18.93 8.96 -2.68
C GLU A 40 19.89 8.10 -1.84
N GLN A 41 20.16 6.88 -2.30
CA GLN A 41 21.12 5.97 -1.67
C GLN A 41 21.83 5.15 -2.74
N THR A 42 23.07 4.73 -2.47
CA THR A 42 23.71 3.71 -3.30
C THR A 42 23.13 2.34 -2.98
N SER A 43 22.67 1.62 -4.00
CA SER A 43 22.11 0.28 -3.89
C SER A 43 22.74 -0.67 -4.89
N THR A 44 22.71 -1.98 -4.57
CA THR A 44 23.31 -3.02 -5.41
C THR A 44 22.27 -3.58 -6.37
N PHE A 45 22.55 -3.53 -7.67
CA PHE A 45 21.77 -4.10 -8.76
C PHE A 45 22.57 -5.15 -9.52
N SER A 46 21.95 -5.82 -10.47
CA SER A 46 22.64 -6.77 -11.38
C SER A 46 23.79 -6.08 -12.16
N THR A 47 23.74 -4.78 -12.34
CA THR A 47 24.73 -3.92 -12.99
C THR A 47 25.79 -3.35 -12.02
N GLY A 48 25.79 -3.77 -10.75
CA GLY A 48 26.69 -3.28 -9.73
C GLY A 48 26.06 -2.28 -8.77
N GLN A 49 26.89 -1.51 -8.07
CA GLN A 49 26.43 -0.45 -7.16
C GLN A 49 26.09 0.81 -7.94
N GLN A 50 24.85 1.25 -7.83
CA GLN A 50 24.33 2.40 -8.54
C GLN A 50 23.60 3.37 -7.60
N PRO A 51 23.56 4.67 -7.90
CA PRO A 51 22.67 5.59 -7.22
C PRO A 51 21.22 5.17 -7.48
N ALA A 52 20.44 5.14 -6.43
CA ALA A 52 19.04 4.72 -6.47
C ALA A 52 18.15 5.65 -5.66
N ILE A 53 16.93 5.81 -6.12
CA ILE A 53 15.85 6.45 -5.39
C ILE A 53 15.17 5.37 -4.56
N VAL A 54 15.18 5.55 -3.25
CA VAL A 54 14.72 4.56 -2.28
C VAL A 54 13.50 5.05 -1.53
N THR A 55 12.49 4.19 -1.42
CA THR A 55 11.25 4.44 -0.68
C THR A 55 10.75 3.16 -0.03
N THR A 56 9.66 3.25 0.74
CA THR A 56 9.02 2.10 1.39
C THR A 56 7.52 2.09 1.10
N CYS A 57 7.02 0.94 0.66
CA CYS A 57 5.60 0.64 0.55
C CYS A 57 5.16 -0.09 1.82
N PHE A 58 4.22 0.50 2.56
CA PHE A 58 3.71 -0.07 3.81
C PHE A 58 2.46 -0.92 3.58
N ASN A 59 2.16 -1.81 4.54
CA ASN A 59 1.02 -2.72 4.52
C ASN A 59 0.96 -3.59 3.25
N ASN A 60 2.12 -4.00 2.76
CA ASN A 60 2.27 -4.75 1.52
C ASN A 60 3.25 -5.90 1.68
N ASN A 61 3.15 -6.89 0.81
CA ASN A 61 4.12 -7.97 0.65
C ASN A 61 4.91 -7.81 -0.65
N LEU A 62 6.02 -8.53 -0.75
CA LEU A 62 6.93 -8.48 -1.88
C LEU A 62 6.23 -8.72 -3.23
N LYS A 63 5.34 -9.73 -3.29
CA LYS A 63 4.64 -10.12 -4.52
C LYS A 63 3.75 -9.01 -5.04
N ASP A 64 2.98 -8.39 -4.16
CA ASP A 64 2.01 -7.36 -4.54
C ASP A 64 2.72 -6.08 -5.00
N VAL A 65 3.80 -5.67 -4.30
CA VAL A 65 4.61 -4.52 -4.71
C VAL A 65 5.30 -4.75 -6.05
N THR A 66 5.90 -5.94 -6.26
CA THR A 66 6.56 -6.27 -7.53
C THR A 66 5.57 -6.33 -8.69
N ASN A 67 4.37 -6.87 -8.48
CA ASN A 67 3.31 -6.88 -9.48
C ASN A 67 2.81 -5.48 -9.81
N SER A 68 2.62 -4.64 -8.78
CA SER A 68 2.22 -3.24 -8.95
C SER A 68 3.27 -2.45 -9.73
N TRP A 69 4.56 -2.65 -9.42
CA TRP A 69 5.65 -2.04 -10.16
C TRP A 69 5.68 -2.48 -11.62
N THR A 70 5.57 -3.78 -11.87
CA THR A 70 5.52 -4.34 -13.22
C THR A 70 4.36 -3.75 -14.03
N THR A 71 3.19 -3.62 -13.42
CA THR A 71 2.02 -3.00 -14.05
C THR A 71 2.25 -1.52 -14.33
N TYR A 72 2.84 -0.81 -13.38
CA TYR A 72 3.19 0.59 -13.54
C TYR A 72 4.19 0.82 -14.69
N MET A 73 5.26 0.03 -14.75
CA MET A 73 6.23 0.10 -15.85
C MET A 73 5.61 -0.19 -17.22
N LYS A 74 4.73 -1.19 -17.31
CA LYS A 74 3.97 -1.47 -18.55
C LYS A 74 3.10 -0.29 -18.98
N SER A 75 2.54 0.46 -18.04
CA SER A 75 1.72 1.64 -18.37
C SER A 75 2.51 2.79 -18.97
N LEU A 76 3.83 2.82 -18.75
CA LEU A 76 4.76 3.81 -19.33
C LEU A 76 5.20 3.47 -20.77
N LYS A 77 4.53 2.51 -21.43
CA LYS A 77 4.82 2.07 -22.80
C LYS A 77 6.28 1.60 -22.97
N SER A 78 6.84 0.96 -21.94
CA SER A 78 8.14 0.34 -22.03
C SER A 78 8.17 -0.75 -23.09
N LYS A 79 9.33 -0.95 -23.74
CA LYS A 79 9.51 -2.00 -24.75
C LYS A 79 9.37 -3.39 -24.12
N LYS A 80 9.96 -3.61 -22.95
CA LYS A 80 9.93 -4.89 -22.24
C LYS A 80 10.08 -4.67 -20.74
N VAL A 81 9.31 -5.44 -19.96
CA VAL A 81 9.49 -5.54 -18.50
C VAL A 81 9.85 -6.98 -18.18
N THR A 82 11.02 -7.19 -17.58
CA THR A 82 11.50 -8.51 -17.13
C THR A 82 11.52 -8.53 -15.62
N ALA A 83 10.60 -9.27 -15.02
CA ALA A 83 10.55 -9.45 -13.57
C ALA A 83 11.42 -10.65 -13.19
N GLY A 84 12.47 -10.40 -12.43
CA GLY A 84 13.28 -11.39 -11.75
C GLY A 84 12.79 -11.64 -10.32
N LYS A 85 13.51 -12.48 -9.58
CA LYS A 85 13.18 -12.85 -8.20
C LYS A 85 13.34 -11.68 -7.21
N GLU A 86 14.37 -10.86 -7.41
CA GLU A 86 14.77 -9.75 -6.54
C GLU A 86 14.82 -8.41 -7.27
N GLU A 87 14.87 -8.43 -8.60
CA GLU A 87 15.04 -7.24 -9.43
C GLU A 87 14.12 -7.31 -10.64
N THR A 88 13.53 -6.18 -10.98
CA THR A 88 12.77 -5.99 -12.23
C THR A 88 13.56 -5.05 -13.13
N PHE A 89 13.80 -5.48 -14.35
CA PHE A 89 14.41 -4.65 -15.42
C PHE A 89 13.34 -4.20 -16.39
N THR A 90 13.35 -2.93 -16.75
CA THR A 90 12.44 -2.31 -17.71
C THR A 90 13.23 -1.62 -18.80
N ASP A 91 13.13 -2.16 -20.03
CA ASP A 91 13.86 -1.72 -21.20
C ASP A 91 13.15 -0.57 -21.91
N ASN A 92 13.88 0.48 -22.25
CA ASN A 92 13.47 1.59 -23.10
C ASN A 92 12.17 2.29 -22.65
N VAL A 93 12.16 2.83 -21.44
CA VAL A 93 11.03 3.60 -20.89
C VAL A 93 11.11 5.03 -21.40
N LEU A 94 10.01 5.54 -21.94
CA LEU A 94 9.86 6.95 -22.27
C LEU A 94 9.17 7.68 -21.11
N ILE A 95 9.95 8.48 -20.39
CA ILE A 95 9.40 9.38 -19.36
C ILE A 95 9.09 10.72 -20.03
N LYS A 96 7.79 11.05 -20.14
CA LYS A 96 7.29 12.19 -20.92
C LYS A 96 8.01 13.50 -20.61
N ASP A 97 8.31 13.74 -19.34
CA ASP A 97 8.93 14.99 -18.88
C ASP A 97 10.46 15.03 -19.13
N TRP A 98 11.06 13.93 -19.62
CA TRP A 98 12.49 13.84 -19.96
C TRP A 98 12.77 13.96 -21.46
N GLY A 99 11.72 14.17 -22.28
CA GLY A 99 11.81 14.25 -23.72
C GLY A 99 11.75 12.87 -24.40
N ASN A 100 12.44 12.72 -25.54
CA ASN A 100 12.33 11.54 -26.40
C ASN A 100 13.43 10.49 -26.18
N ASN A 101 14.34 10.69 -25.24
CA ASN A 101 15.39 9.74 -24.95
C ASN A 101 14.87 8.64 -24.01
N PRO A 102 14.83 7.38 -24.45
CA PRO A 102 14.43 6.28 -23.59
C PRO A 102 15.50 6.02 -22.53
N VAL A 103 15.08 5.49 -21.40
CA VAL A 103 15.95 5.10 -20.29
C VAL A 103 15.64 3.68 -19.84
N ASP A 104 16.62 3.01 -19.28
CA ASP A 104 16.43 1.71 -18.64
C ASP A 104 16.22 1.89 -17.16
N ILE A 105 15.28 1.13 -16.59
CA ILE A 105 14.94 1.23 -15.17
C ILE A 105 15.16 -0.12 -14.49
N TYR A 106 15.97 -0.12 -13.44
CA TYR A 106 16.19 -1.24 -12.55
C TYR A 106 15.47 -0.97 -11.24
N ALA A 107 14.64 -1.91 -10.79
CA ALA A 107 13.96 -1.82 -9.51
C ALA A 107 14.22 -3.07 -8.67
N ARG A 108 14.70 -2.90 -7.46
CA ARG A 108 14.94 -3.96 -6.50
C ARG A 108 14.00 -3.80 -5.30
N PHE A 109 13.60 -4.93 -4.74
CA PHE A 109 12.60 -5.00 -3.67
C PHE A 109 13.12 -5.85 -2.52
N GLU A 110 12.99 -5.33 -1.30
CA GLU A 110 13.36 -6.04 -0.07
C GLU A 110 12.19 -6.02 0.90
N GLU A 111 11.67 -7.21 1.25
CA GLU A 111 10.55 -7.35 2.17
C GLU A 111 11.02 -7.28 3.63
N ASN A 112 10.36 -6.45 4.43
CA ASN A 112 10.47 -6.47 5.88
C ASN A 112 9.17 -7.04 6.46
N LYS A 113 9.22 -8.32 6.85
CA LYS A 113 8.06 -9.04 7.41
C LYS A 113 7.64 -8.56 8.80
N SER A 114 8.53 -7.88 9.52
CA SER A 114 8.25 -7.43 10.90
C SER A 114 7.23 -6.29 10.96
N ASP A 115 7.15 -5.49 9.91
CA ASP A 115 6.24 -4.33 9.81
C ASP A 115 5.36 -4.34 8.55
N ASN A 116 5.32 -5.48 7.84
CA ASN A 116 4.58 -5.63 6.58
C ASN A 116 4.93 -4.53 5.57
N SER A 117 6.22 -4.26 5.37
CA SER A 117 6.67 -3.27 4.41
C SER A 117 7.60 -3.86 3.37
N VAL A 118 7.72 -3.16 2.25
CA VAL A 118 8.65 -3.49 1.18
C VAL A 118 9.45 -2.24 0.83
N LYS A 119 10.77 -2.31 1.01
CA LYS A 119 11.71 -1.30 0.53
C LYS A 119 11.84 -1.43 -0.98
N VAL A 120 11.71 -0.33 -1.68
CA VAL A 120 11.81 -0.22 -3.14
C VAL A 120 12.99 0.67 -3.48
N MET A 121 13.91 0.14 -4.26
CA MET A 121 15.13 0.84 -4.73
C MET A 121 15.08 0.90 -6.24
N VAL A 122 15.14 2.11 -6.82
CA VAL A 122 14.98 2.32 -8.25
C VAL A 122 16.17 3.09 -8.81
N ALA A 123 16.87 2.48 -9.77
CA ALA A 123 17.96 3.11 -10.51
C ALA A 123 17.53 3.35 -11.96
N PHE A 124 17.90 4.50 -12.50
CA PHE A 124 17.59 4.91 -13.86
C PHE A 124 18.89 5.04 -14.65
N ASP A 125 19.07 4.22 -15.67
CA ASP A 125 20.23 4.26 -16.58
C ASP A 125 19.89 5.17 -17.76
N LEU A 126 20.64 6.26 -17.87
CA LEU A 126 20.47 7.26 -18.93
C LEU A 126 21.25 6.92 -20.22
N GLY A 127 21.82 5.70 -20.30
CA GLY A 127 22.60 5.24 -21.45
C GLY A 127 24.08 5.62 -21.43
N GLY A 128 24.60 6.13 -20.33
CA GLY A 128 26.02 6.49 -20.13
C GLY A 128 26.37 6.82 -18.69
N ALA A 129 25.36 7.09 -17.89
CA ALA A 129 25.46 7.30 -16.46
C ALA A 129 24.13 6.98 -15.79
N TYR A 130 24.17 6.58 -14.53
CA TYR A 130 22.97 6.44 -13.72
C TYR A 130 22.53 7.79 -13.18
N LEU A 131 21.22 7.99 -13.13
CA LEU A 131 20.61 9.21 -12.59
C LEU A 131 20.92 9.37 -11.11
N SER A 132 21.36 10.56 -10.75
CA SER A 132 21.50 11.03 -9.37
C SER A 132 21.15 12.51 -9.29
N SER A 133 20.98 13.04 -8.09
CA SER A 133 20.75 14.48 -7.88
C SER A 133 21.89 15.35 -8.41
N THR A 134 23.10 14.80 -8.50
CA THR A 134 24.30 15.49 -8.99
C THR A 134 24.51 15.35 -10.51
N VAL A 135 24.01 14.28 -11.14
CA VAL A 135 24.11 14.06 -12.59
C VAL A 135 23.11 14.90 -13.37
N ASP A 136 21.84 14.88 -12.94
CA ASP A 136 20.77 15.69 -13.54
C ASP A 136 19.68 15.96 -12.49
N ALA A 137 19.77 17.09 -11.80
CA ALA A 137 18.84 17.46 -10.74
C ALA A 137 17.38 17.60 -11.22
N THR A 138 17.17 18.01 -12.46
CA THR A 138 15.83 18.20 -13.02
C THR A 138 15.14 16.85 -13.25
N LYS A 139 15.84 15.93 -13.93
CA LYS A 139 15.32 14.57 -14.13
C LYS A 139 15.18 13.83 -12.82
N TYR A 140 16.12 14.04 -11.89
CA TYR A 140 16.05 13.44 -10.56
C TYR A 140 14.77 13.83 -9.82
N GLY A 141 14.40 15.11 -9.81
CA GLY A 141 13.16 15.56 -9.18
C GLY A 141 11.88 14.90 -9.77
N VAL A 142 11.86 14.70 -11.09
CA VAL A 142 10.75 13.95 -11.75
C VAL A 142 10.75 12.49 -11.33
N ALA A 143 11.92 11.83 -11.33
CA ALA A 143 12.04 10.43 -10.91
C ALA A 143 11.68 10.24 -9.44
N GLU A 144 12.12 11.15 -8.58
CA GLU A 144 11.77 11.14 -7.15
C GLU A 144 10.26 11.20 -6.95
N GLN A 145 9.58 12.12 -7.64
CA GLN A 145 8.13 12.24 -7.57
C GLN A 145 7.42 11.01 -8.14
N MET A 146 7.94 10.42 -9.20
CA MET A 146 7.43 9.20 -9.81
C MET A 146 7.50 8.02 -8.83
N VAL A 147 8.64 7.81 -8.18
CA VAL A 147 8.84 6.73 -7.19
C VAL A 147 8.01 6.99 -5.93
N LYS A 148 7.91 8.24 -5.48
CA LYS A 148 7.07 8.64 -4.35
C LYS A 148 5.59 8.36 -4.62
N ASN A 149 5.09 8.76 -5.78
CA ASN A 149 3.69 8.52 -6.17
C ASN A 149 3.39 7.02 -6.24
N PHE A 150 4.30 6.23 -6.82
CA PHE A 150 4.17 4.78 -6.82
C PHE A 150 4.03 4.22 -5.41
N ALA A 151 4.89 4.63 -4.47
CA ALA A 151 4.84 4.16 -3.08
C ALA A 151 3.54 4.56 -2.38
N ILE A 152 3.05 5.78 -2.61
CA ILE A 152 1.77 6.28 -2.06
C ILE A 152 0.60 5.43 -2.56
N GLU A 153 0.49 5.24 -3.87
CA GLU A 153 -0.64 4.49 -4.45
C GLU A 153 -0.60 3.01 -4.06
N THR A 154 0.60 2.41 -4.05
CA THR A 154 0.79 1.01 -3.64
C THR A 154 0.46 0.83 -2.15
N THR A 155 0.82 1.77 -1.28
CA THR A 155 0.49 1.71 0.16
C THR A 155 -1.01 1.91 0.41
N LYS A 156 -1.70 2.73 -0.38
CA LYS A 156 -3.16 2.95 -0.25
C LYS A 156 -4.00 1.76 -0.73
N ALA A 157 -3.54 1.03 -1.73
CA ALA A 157 -4.33 0.00 -2.40
C ALA A 157 -4.92 -1.07 -1.45
N PRO A 158 -4.16 -1.69 -0.52
CA PRO A 158 -4.73 -2.66 0.43
C PRO A 158 -5.72 -2.02 1.40
N ILE A 159 -5.50 -0.78 1.83
CA ILE A 159 -6.42 -0.05 2.72
C ILE A 159 -7.75 0.22 2.02
N GLN A 160 -7.71 0.66 0.77
CA GLN A 160 -8.91 0.87 -0.04
C GLN A 160 -9.69 -0.43 -0.28
N SER A 161 -8.99 -1.55 -0.49
CA SER A 161 -9.63 -2.87 -0.60
C SER A 161 -10.33 -3.25 0.70
N GLN A 162 -9.68 -3.11 1.85
CA GLN A 162 -10.28 -3.41 3.15
C GLN A 162 -11.48 -2.52 3.46
N LEU A 163 -11.42 -1.24 3.11
CA LEU A 163 -12.53 -0.30 3.26
C LEU A 163 -13.75 -0.77 2.45
N LYS A 164 -13.54 -1.10 1.18
CA LYS A 164 -14.59 -1.60 0.29
C LYS A 164 -15.22 -2.89 0.81
N ASP A 165 -14.42 -3.81 1.35
CA ASP A 165 -14.92 -5.06 1.92
C ASP A 165 -15.74 -4.81 3.21
N ALA A 166 -15.30 -3.87 4.05
CA ALA A 166 -16.02 -3.45 5.25
C ALA A 166 -17.36 -2.78 4.91
N GLU A 167 -17.40 -1.90 3.90
CA GLU A 167 -18.63 -1.27 3.41
C GLU A 167 -19.62 -2.29 2.87
N LYS A 168 -19.14 -3.28 2.12
CA LYS A 168 -19.98 -4.39 1.61
C LYS A 168 -20.57 -5.23 2.74
N LEU A 169 -19.76 -5.52 3.78
CA LEU A 169 -20.23 -6.26 4.95
C LEU A 169 -21.29 -5.47 5.71
N LEU A 170 -21.07 -4.16 5.91
CA LEU A 170 -22.03 -3.28 6.56
C LEU A 170 -23.37 -3.28 5.83
N GLY A 171 -23.38 -3.11 4.51
CA GLY A 171 -24.60 -3.16 3.70
C GLY A 171 -25.34 -4.48 3.82
N LYS A 172 -24.62 -5.61 3.91
CA LYS A 172 -25.24 -6.92 4.16
C LYS A 172 -25.91 -6.97 5.55
N MET A 173 -25.22 -6.53 6.59
CA MET A 173 -25.75 -6.51 7.96
C MET A 173 -27.00 -5.62 8.08
N GLU A 174 -27.03 -4.48 7.40
CA GLU A 174 -28.19 -3.59 7.35
C GLU A 174 -29.39 -4.25 6.65
N SER A 175 -29.14 -4.97 5.55
CA SER A 175 -30.18 -5.76 4.86
C SER A 175 -30.73 -6.87 5.75
N ASP A 176 -29.85 -7.62 6.41
CA ASP A 176 -30.25 -8.71 7.33
C ASP A 176 -31.09 -8.17 8.50
N ARG A 177 -30.68 -7.03 9.07
CA ARG A 177 -31.45 -6.32 10.11
C ARG A 177 -32.86 -5.95 9.62
N GLY A 178 -32.95 -5.38 8.41
CA GLY A 178 -34.22 -5.00 7.82
C GLY A 178 -35.15 -6.21 7.61
N SER A 179 -34.61 -7.37 7.26
CA SER A 179 -35.37 -8.62 7.14
C SER A 179 -35.91 -9.09 8.51
N VAL A 180 -35.07 -9.12 9.52
CA VAL A 180 -35.45 -9.48 10.89
C VAL A 180 -36.52 -8.52 11.46
N GLU A 181 -36.42 -7.22 11.21
CA GLU A 181 -37.39 -6.22 11.62
C GLU A 181 -38.77 -6.46 10.96
N LYS A 182 -38.79 -6.90 9.68
CA LYS A 182 -40.02 -7.29 8.98
C LYS A 182 -40.64 -8.57 9.59
N ASP A 183 -39.80 -9.57 9.85
CA ASP A 183 -40.25 -10.83 10.45
C ASP A 183 -40.88 -10.62 11.84
N ILE A 184 -40.26 -9.75 12.65
CA ILE A 184 -40.82 -9.37 13.97
C ILE A 184 -42.18 -8.68 13.82
N LYS A 185 -42.36 -7.83 12.80
CA LYS A 185 -43.66 -7.17 12.56
C LYS A 185 -44.78 -8.14 12.11
N THR A 186 -44.41 -9.21 11.39
CA THR A 186 -45.36 -10.20 10.93
C THR A 186 -45.79 -11.19 12.02
N LEU A 187 -45.01 -11.31 13.10
CA LEU A 187 -45.30 -12.17 14.26
C LEU A 187 -46.10 -11.47 15.37
N ARG A 188 -46.43 -10.19 15.22
CA ARG A 188 -47.29 -9.40 16.11
C ARG A 188 -48.69 -9.24 15.55
#